data_0bbd550231fbddccab7d0a95ec4d9392
#
_entry.id   0bbd550231fbddccab7d0a95ec4d9392
#
_cell.length_a   1.000
_cell.length_b   1.000
_cell.length_c   1.000
_cell.angle_alpha   90.00
_cell.angle_beta   90.00
_cell.angle_gamma   90.00
#
_symmetry.space_group_name_H-M   'P 1'
#
loop_
_entity.id
_entity.type
_entity.pdbx_description
1 polymer ?
#
loop_
_entity_poly.entity_id
_entity_poly.type
_entity_poly.pdbx_seq_one_letter_code
_entity_poly.pdbx_strand_id
1 'polypeptide(L)'
;MKKLKLNKTTKNNLITYGIVILAYIIVEAMLAGGQISSLMKGLLVPLCVYVILAVSLNLVVGILGELSLGHAGFMCVGAFSSAFFSKCTAGMMPDGLRFFLALLIGAAVAALFGLIIGIPVLRLKGDYLAIVTLAFGEIIKNLINVFFIGKDANGFHFSMKDAMSLNMDGGDVIINGPQGITGTPNDSTFTIGVILVPVSYTHLRA
;
A
#
# COMPACT_ATOMS: atom_id res chain seq x y z
N MET A 1 -13.64 3.03 46.24
CA MET A 1 -13.39 3.11 44.80
C MET A 1 -11.90 2.91 44.56
N LYS A 2 -11.45 1.71 44.06
CA LYS A 2 -10.04 1.42 43.74
C LYS A 2 -9.65 2.24 42.50
N LYS A 3 -8.79 3.25 42.66
CA LYS A 3 -8.15 3.94 41.55
C LYS A 3 -7.28 2.90 40.81
N LEU A 4 -7.75 2.42 39.62
CA LEU A 4 -6.96 1.62 38.71
C LEU A 4 -5.72 2.46 38.33
N LYS A 5 -4.56 2.13 38.91
CA LYS A 5 -3.26 2.65 38.45
C LYS A 5 -3.00 2.05 37.05
N LEU A 6 -3.38 2.76 36.04
CA LEU A 6 -3.08 2.44 34.65
C LEU A 6 -1.55 2.35 34.51
N ASN A 7 -1.07 1.23 34.01
CA ASN A 7 0.35 1.01 33.71
C ASN A 7 0.81 2.09 32.69
N LYS A 8 2.04 2.58 32.79
CA LYS A 8 2.59 3.65 31.94
C LYS A 8 2.40 3.34 30.44
N THR A 9 2.52 2.07 30.07
CA THR A 9 2.28 1.56 28.70
C THR A 9 0.81 1.71 28.28
N THR A 10 -0.14 1.35 29.16
CA THR A 10 -1.58 1.47 28.89
C THR A 10 -1.99 2.93 28.75
N LYS A 11 -1.41 3.83 29.54
CA LYS A 11 -1.67 5.27 29.46
C LYS A 11 -1.20 5.86 28.12
N ASN A 12 0.01 5.48 27.67
CA ASN A 12 0.53 5.94 26.38
C ASN A 12 -0.31 5.42 25.21
N ASN A 13 -0.74 4.15 25.26
CA ASN A 13 -1.63 3.60 24.23
C ASN A 13 -2.97 4.33 24.18
N LEU A 14 -3.57 4.63 25.34
CA LEU A 14 -4.83 5.36 25.41
C LEU A 14 -4.70 6.76 24.81
N ILE A 15 -3.56 7.43 25.05
CA ILE A 15 -3.27 8.75 24.44
C ILE A 15 -3.16 8.63 22.93
N THR A 16 -2.43 7.64 22.42
CA THR A 16 -2.26 7.42 20.97
C THR A 16 -3.60 7.16 20.28
N TYR A 17 -4.42 6.27 20.83
CA TYR A 17 -5.77 6.02 20.28
C TYR A 17 -6.66 7.25 20.39
N GLY A 18 -6.58 8.00 21.50
CA GLY A 18 -7.30 9.25 21.68
C GLY A 18 -6.97 10.29 20.61
N ILE A 19 -5.69 10.43 20.28
CA ILE A 19 -5.23 11.34 19.20
C ILE A 19 -5.77 10.90 17.84
N VAL A 20 -5.72 9.60 17.52
CA VAL A 20 -6.22 9.06 16.24
C VAL A 20 -7.73 9.29 16.11
N ILE A 21 -8.51 9.01 17.17
CA ILE A 21 -9.96 9.22 17.17
C ILE A 21 -10.28 10.71 17.04
N LEU A 22 -9.55 11.57 17.74
CA LEU A 22 -9.77 13.02 17.69
C LEU A 22 -9.45 13.55 16.29
N ALA A 23 -8.35 13.13 15.68
CA ALA A 23 -8.01 13.48 14.29
C ALA A 23 -9.08 13.02 13.31
N TYR A 24 -9.62 11.81 13.49
CA TYR A 24 -10.71 11.30 12.66
C TYR A 24 -11.96 12.16 12.75
N ILE A 25 -12.39 12.50 13.99
CA ILE A 25 -13.59 13.32 14.22
C ILE A 25 -13.42 14.72 13.59
N ILE A 26 -12.24 15.33 13.70
CA ILE A 26 -11.97 16.64 13.09
C ILE A 26 -12.09 16.56 11.56
N VAL A 27 -11.46 15.56 10.93
CA VAL A 27 -11.50 15.39 9.49
C VAL A 27 -12.92 15.09 9.00
N GLU A 28 -13.66 14.24 9.70
CA GLU A 28 -15.05 13.89 9.35
C GLU A 28 -15.98 15.11 9.51
N ALA A 29 -15.80 15.93 10.52
CA ALA A 29 -16.54 17.18 10.69
C ALA A 29 -16.25 18.17 9.56
N MET A 30 -15.00 18.28 9.12
CA MET A 30 -14.61 19.12 7.97
C MET A 30 -15.17 18.57 6.65
N LEU A 31 -15.23 17.25 6.48
CA LEU A 31 -15.85 16.59 5.32
C LEU A 31 -17.36 16.90 5.27
N ALA A 32 -18.06 16.75 6.40
CA ALA A 32 -19.49 17.03 6.53
C ALA A 32 -19.82 18.52 6.33
N GLY A 33 -18.92 19.39 6.79
CA GLY A 33 -19.05 20.85 6.61
C GLY A 33 -18.77 21.34 5.18
N GLY A 34 -18.37 20.46 4.26
CA GLY A 34 -18.09 20.84 2.85
C GLY A 34 -16.86 21.73 2.67
N GLN A 35 -16.05 21.93 3.70
CA GLN A 35 -14.86 22.80 3.67
C GLN A 35 -13.65 22.17 2.99
N ILE A 36 -13.71 20.86 2.70
CA ILE A 36 -12.60 20.11 2.11
C ILE A 36 -12.74 20.05 0.60
N SER A 37 -11.72 20.52 -0.13
CA SER A 37 -11.66 20.45 -1.58
C SER A 37 -11.60 18.99 -2.08
N SER A 38 -12.00 18.75 -3.33
CA SER A 38 -11.94 17.41 -3.94
C SER A 38 -10.52 16.81 -3.94
N LEU A 39 -9.49 17.64 -4.06
CA LEU A 39 -8.10 17.23 -3.96
C LEU A 39 -7.77 16.69 -2.56
N MET A 40 -8.18 17.39 -1.51
CA MET A 40 -7.96 16.97 -0.13
C MET A 40 -8.67 15.64 0.18
N LYS A 41 -9.90 15.45 -0.33
CA LYS A 41 -10.63 14.17 -0.20
C LYS A 41 -9.83 13.01 -0.81
N GLY A 42 -9.23 13.23 -1.97
CA GLY A 42 -8.39 12.22 -2.64
C GLY A 42 -7.09 11.89 -1.88
N LEU A 43 -6.57 12.82 -1.07
CA LEU A 43 -5.33 12.62 -0.31
C LEU A 43 -5.54 11.91 1.04
N LEU A 44 -6.75 11.85 1.57
CA LEU A 44 -7.02 11.26 2.89
C LEU A 44 -6.69 9.75 2.96
N VAL A 45 -7.05 9.00 1.92
CA VAL A 45 -6.76 7.56 1.87
C VAL A 45 -5.26 7.29 1.75
N PRO A 46 -4.52 7.91 0.80
CA PRO A 46 -3.05 7.81 0.75
C PRO A 46 -2.37 8.19 2.07
N LEU A 47 -2.86 9.19 2.77
CA LEU A 47 -2.30 9.61 4.06
C LEU A 47 -2.39 8.49 5.10
N CYS A 48 -3.54 7.80 5.21
CA CYS A 48 -3.68 6.63 6.07
C CYS A 48 -2.70 5.51 5.67
N VAL A 49 -2.52 5.26 4.38
CA VAL A 49 -1.56 4.27 3.88
C VAL A 49 -0.14 4.63 4.28
N TYR A 50 0.27 5.90 4.15
CA TYR A 50 1.60 6.35 4.58
C TYR A 50 1.81 6.24 6.09
N VAL A 51 0.79 6.47 6.91
CA VAL A 51 0.87 6.24 8.36
C VAL A 51 1.11 4.77 8.67
N ILE A 52 0.37 3.86 8.04
CA ILE A 52 0.56 2.41 8.20
C ILE A 52 1.97 2.00 7.76
N LEU A 53 2.44 2.55 6.65
CA LEU A 53 3.78 2.31 6.12
C LEU A 53 4.86 2.79 7.10
N ALA A 54 4.69 3.98 7.70
CA ALA A 54 5.60 4.52 8.70
C ALA A 54 5.66 3.66 9.97
N VAL A 55 4.50 3.16 10.42
CA VAL A 55 4.42 2.22 11.57
C VAL A 55 5.15 0.92 11.24
N SER A 56 4.96 0.37 10.03
CA SER A 56 5.65 -0.82 9.56
C SER A 56 7.16 -0.62 9.43
N LEU A 57 7.60 0.54 8.92
CA LEU A 57 9.01 0.89 8.83
C LEU A 57 9.65 1.02 10.22
N ASN A 58 8.92 1.53 11.20
CA ASN A 58 9.39 1.62 12.58
C ASN A 58 9.69 0.24 13.20
N LEU A 59 9.04 -0.83 12.74
CA LEU A 59 9.38 -2.19 13.16
C LEU A 59 10.82 -2.55 12.71
N VAL A 60 11.15 -2.24 11.47
CA VAL A 60 12.47 -2.56 10.90
C VAL A 60 13.55 -1.67 11.52
N VAL A 61 13.36 -0.36 11.50
CA VAL A 61 14.37 0.59 11.98
C VAL A 61 14.42 0.64 13.50
N GLY A 62 13.26 0.60 14.19
CA GLY A 62 13.17 0.75 15.63
C GLY A 62 13.47 -0.53 16.41
N ILE A 63 13.16 -1.71 15.89
CA ILE A 63 13.34 -2.99 16.59
C ILE A 63 14.57 -3.72 16.07
N LEU A 64 14.76 -3.86 14.76
CA LEU A 64 15.93 -4.51 14.18
C LEU A 64 17.17 -3.60 14.20
N GLY A 65 17.00 -2.28 14.29
CA GLY A 65 18.10 -1.32 14.26
C GLY A 65 18.78 -1.19 12.90
N GLU A 66 18.15 -1.69 11.84
CA GLU A 66 18.70 -1.67 10.49
C GLU A 66 17.94 -0.69 9.61
N LEU A 67 18.66 0.17 8.90
CA LEU A 67 18.06 1.14 7.97
C LEU A 67 17.72 0.45 6.65
N SER A 68 16.42 0.30 6.36
CA SER A 68 15.93 -0.19 5.08
C SER A 68 15.17 0.92 4.34
N LEU A 69 15.65 1.29 3.16
CA LEU A 69 15.02 2.30 2.30
C LEU A 69 14.17 1.67 1.16
N GLY A 70 14.13 0.35 1.08
CA GLY A 70 13.39 -0.39 0.06
C GLY A 70 11.90 -0.60 0.35
N HIS A 71 11.39 -0.08 1.47
CA HIS A 71 10.02 -0.35 1.92
C HIS A 71 8.97 0.11 0.90
N ALA A 72 9.20 1.24 0.23
CA ALA A 72 8.36 1.73 -0.86
C ALA A 72 8.31 0.79 -2.07
N GLY A 73 9.40 0.08 -2.36
CA GLY A 73 9.45 -0.92 -3.45
C GLY A 73 8.51 -2.10 -3.18
N PHE A 74 8.50 -2.62 -1.97
CA PHE A 74 7.59 -3.71 -1.58
C PHE A 74 6.12 -3.25 -1.60
N MET A 75 5.84 -2.03 -1.15
CA MET A 75 4.51 -1.43 -1.25
C MET A 75 4.07 -1.34 -2.72
N CYS A 76 4.96 -0.91 -3.61
CA CYS A 76 4.70 -0.80 -5.04
C CYS A 76 4.36 -2.16 -5.65
N VAL A 77 5.16 -3.19 -5.40
CA VAL A 77 4.90 -4.57 -5.89
C VAL A 77 3.55 -5.09 -5.41
N GLY A 78 3.25 -4.93 -4.12
CA GLY A 78 1.97 -5.36 -3.54
C GLY A 78 0.78 -4.62 -4.13
N ALA A 79 0.86 -3.29 -4.25
CA ALA A 79 -0.20 -2.45 -4.80
C ALA A 79 -0.48 -2.78 -6.28
N PHE A 80 0.57 -2.90 -7.11
CA PHE A 80 0.40 -3.24 -8.52
C PHE A 80 -0.15 -4.64 -8.73
N SER A 81 0.31 -5.63 -7.96
CA SER A 81 -0.20 -7.01 -8.06
C SER A 81 -1.67 -7.11 -7.66
N SER A 82 -2.07 -6.43 -6.58
CA SER A 82 -3.46 -6.41 -6.12
C SER A 82 -4.38 -5.67 -7.11
N ALA A 83 -3.95 -4.52 -7.62
CA ALA A 83 -4.71 -3.73 -8.59
C ALA A 83 -4.83 -4.46 -9.94
N PHE A 84 -3.76 -5.11 -10.40
CA PHE A 84 -3.78 -5.94 -11.61
C PHE A 84 -4.80 -7.07 -11.48
N PHE A 85 -4.76 -7.84 -10.39
CA PHE A 85 -5.73 -8.89 -10.14
C PHE A 85 -7.16 -8.36 -10.06
N SER A 86 -7.38 -7.28 -9.31
CA SER A 86 -8.71 -6.66 -9.18
C SER A 86 -9.28 -6.23 -10.53
N LYS A 87 -8.44 -5.67 -11.41
CA LYS A 87 -8.87 -5.25 -12.74
C LYS A 87 -9.12 -6.43 -13.68
N CYS A 88 -8.29 -7.47 -13.63
CA CYS A 88 -8.49 -8.68 -14.43
C CYS A 88 -9.76 -9.45 -14.08
N THR A 89 -10.20 -9.38 -12.82
CA THR A 89 -11.38 -10.10 -12.30
C THR A 89 -12.61 -9.20 -12.17
N ALA A 90 -12.55 -7.97 -12.68
CA ALA A 90 -13.68 -7.06 -12.70
C ALA A 90 -14.86 -7.69 -13.45
N GLY A 91 -16.04 -7.71 -12.81
CA GLY A 91 -17.26 -8.33 -13.36
C GLY A 91 -17.38 -9.86 -13.19
N MET A 92 -16.34 -10.57 -12.72
CA MET A 92 -16.41 -12.03 -12.49
C MET A 92 -16.84 -12.39 -11.07
N MET A 93 -16.64 -11.51 -10.11
CA MET A 93 -16.86 -11.77 -8.68
C MET A 93 -17.54 -10.58 -7.98
N PRO A 94 -18.24 -10.80 -6.85
CA PRO A 94 -18.73 -9.74 -6.00
C PRO A 94 -17.56 -8.85 -5.51
N ASP A 95 -17.79 -7.53 -5.43
CA ASP A 95 -16.74 -6.54 -5.14
C ASP A 95 -15.99 -6.81 -3.83
N GLY A 96 -16.71 -7.19 -2.75
CA GLY A 96 -16.09 -7.49 -1.47
C GLY A 96 -15.15 -8.70 -1.50
N LEU A 97 -15.54 -9.78 -2.19
CA LEU A 97 -14.68 -10.97 -2.35
C LEU A 97 -13.46 -10.66 -3.22
N ARG A 98 -13.66 -9.90 -4.30
CA ARG A 98 -12.58 -9.45 -5.19
C ARG A 98 -11.55 -8.62 -4.43
N PHE A 99 -12.00 -7.66 -3.60
CA PHE A 99 -11.12 -6.83 -2.79
C PHE A 99 -10.30 -7.67 -1.80
N PHE A 100 -10.93 -8.60 -1.11
CA PHE A 100 -10.23 -9.47 -0.15
C PHE A 100 -9.19 -10.35 -0.83
N LEU A 101 -9.53 -10.99 -1.96
CA LEU A 101 -8.59 -11.80 -2.74
C LEU A 101 -7.45 -10.97 -3.33
N ALA A 102 -7.74 -9.77 -3.84
CA ALA A 102 -6.73 -8.85 -4.35
C ALA A 102 -5.71 -8.49 -3.27
N LEU A 103 -6.17 -8.24 -2.04
CA LEU A 103 -5.31 -7.94 -0.91
C LEU A 103 -4.41 -9.13 -0.53
N LEU A 104 -4.97 -10.35 -0.51
CA LEU A 104 -4.19 -11.57 -0.25
C LEU A 104 -3.13 -11.82 -1.32
N ILE A 105 -3.48 -11.65 -2.59
CA ILE A 105 -2.55 -11.83 -3.72
C ILE A 105 -1.44 -10.76 -3.66
N GLY A 106 -1.80 -9.50 -3.42
CA GLY A 106 -0.82 -8.42 -3.25
C GLY A 106 0.16 -8.71 -2.11
N ALA A 107 -0.35 -9.18 -0.97
CA ALA A 107 0.48 -9.57 0.18
C ALA A 107 1.40 -10.77 -0.14
N ALA A 108 0.86 -11.80 -0.82
CA ALA A 108 1.64 -12.98 -1.19
C ALA A 108 2.77 -12.64 -2.18
N VAL A 109 2.49 -11.82 -3.19
CA VAL A 109 3.49 -11.38 -4.18
C VAL A 109 4.54 -10.50 -3.51
N ALA A 110 4.15 -9.55 -2.67
CA ALA A 110 5.10 -8.72 -1.91
C ALA A 110 5.98 -9.56 -0.98
N ALA A 111 5.42 -10.58 -0.32
CA ALA A 111 6.17 -11.52 0.51
C ALA A 111 7.16 -12.35 -0.31
N LEU A 112 6.77 -12.82 -1.49
CA LEU A 112 7.65 -13.55 -2.40
C LEU A 112 8.86 -12.70 -2.82
N PHE A 113 8.62 -11.45 -3.25
CA PHE A 113 9.70 -10.51 -3.57
C PHE A 113 10.55 -10.20 -2.34
N GLY A 114 9.92 -10.08 -1.16
CA GLY A 114 10.60 -9.92 0.11
C GLY A 114 11.56 -11.06 0.42
N LEU A 115 11.17 -12.31 0.16
CA LEU A 115 12.04 -13.48 0.32
C LEU A 115 13.19 -13.50 -0.69
N ILE A 116 12.90 -13.27 -1.98
CA ILE A 116 13.91 -13.29 -3.04
C ILE A 116 15.01 -12.27 -2.76
N ILE A 117 14.64 -11.07 -2.30
CA ILE A 117 15.59 -9.98 -2.06
C ILE A 117 16.15 -10.05 -0.65
N GLY A 118 15.32 -10.42 0.33
CA GLY A 118 15.72 -10.51 1.72
C GLY A 118 16.88 -11.48 1.94
N ILE A 119 16.85 -12.65 1.32
CA ILE A 119 17.92 -13.67 1.49
C ILE A 119 19.31 -13.10 1.17
N PRO A 120 19.59 -12.48 0.02
CA PRO A 120 20.91 -11.91 -0.24
C PRO A 120 21.18 -10.63 0.57
N VAL A 121 20.16 -9.81 0.82
CA VAL A 121 20.29 -8.50 1.47
C VAL A 121 20.55 -8.64 2.97
N LEU A 122 19.97 -9.63 3.64
CA LEU A 122 20.21 -9.91 5.08
C LEU A 122 21.67 -10.28 5.40
N ARG A 123 22.50 -10.59 4.41
CA ARG A 123 23.95 -10.79 4.60
C ARG A 123 24.72 -9.48 4.68
N LEU A 124 24.13 -8.37 4.30
CA LEU A 124 24.71 -7.04 4.31
C LEU A 124 24.40 -6.37 5.67
N LYS A 125 25.28 -5.51 6.13
CA LYS A 125 25.14 -4.81 7.42
C LYS A 125 25.31 -3.31 7.23
N GLY A 126 24.62 -2.54 8.10
CA GLY A 126 24.77 -1.09 8.15
C GLY A 126 24.36 -0.40 6.85
N ASP A 127 25.18 0.53 6.39
CA ASP A 127 24.89 1.41 5.24
C ASP A 127 24.73 0.64 3.91
N TYR A 128 25.42 -0.49 3.75
CA TYR A 128 25.28 -1.32 2.55
C TYR A 128 23.88 -1.90 2.39
N LEU A 129 23.23 -2.25 3.50
CA LEU A 129 21.84 -2.71 3.51
C LEU A 129 20.91 -1.61 2.99
N ALA A 130 21.11 -0.37 3.48
CA ALA A 130 20.31 0.78 3.07
C ALA A 130 20.47 1.09 1.57
N ILE A 131 21.69 1.06 1.05
CA ILE A 131 21.99 1.33 -0.36
C ILE A 131 21.34 0.27 -1.27
N VAL A 132 21.48 -1.01 -0.95
CA VAL A 132 20.94 -2.10 -1.77
C VAL A 132 19.41 -2.11 -1.72
N THR A 133 18.79 -1.86 -0.58
CA THR A 133 17.33 -1.77 -0.49
C THR A 133 16.77 -0.56 -1.23
N LEU A 134 17.47 0.59 -1.22
CA LEU A 134 17.11 1.75 -2.02
C LEU A 134 17.20 1.44 -3.52
N ALA A 135 18.31 0.83 -3.96
CA ALA A 135 18.49 0.43 -5.35
C ALA A 135 17.39 -0.52 -5.83
N PHE A 136 16.98 -1.48 -4.98
CA PHE A 136 15.84 -2.34 -5.27
C PHE A 136 14.55 -1.54 -5.48
N GLY A 137 14.24 -0.59 -4.60
CA GLY A 137 13.06 0.26 -4.74
C GLY A 137 13.03 1.02 -6.07
N GLU A 138 14.17 1.59 -6.48
CA GLU A 138 14.32 2.30 -7.75
C GLU A 138 14.23 1.35 -8.96
N ILE A 139 14.80 0.15 -8.87
CA ILE A 139 14.68 -0.86 -9.94
C ILE A 139 13.21 -1.24 -10.15
N ILE A 140 12.46 -1.55 -9.08
CA ILE A 140 11.04 -1.89 -9.19
C ILE A 140 10.23 -0.75 -9.80
N LYS A 141 10.44 0.47 -9.32
CA LYS A 141 9.77 1.67 -9.84
C LYS A 141 10.01 1.84 -11.35
N ASN A 142 11.27 1.77 -11.78
CA ASN A 142 11.62 1.91 -13.18
C ASN A 142 11.08 0.76 -14.03
N LEU A 143 11.11 -0.46 -13.52
CA LEU A 143 10.54 -1.62 -14.20
C LEU A 143 9.04 -1.45 -14.45
N ILE A 144 8.27 -1.05 -13.44
CA ILE A 144 6.83 -0.83 -13.56
C ILE A 144 6.52 0.30 -14.53
N ASN A 145 7.32 1.36 -14.55
CA ASN A 145 7.14 2.50 -15.46
C ASN A 145 7.37 2.16 -16.94
N VAL A 146 8.07 1.07 -17.23
CA VAL A 146 8.33 0.62 -18.61
C VAL A 146 7.29 -0.41 -19.07
N PHE A 147 6.54 -1.02 -18.16
CA PHE A 147 5.58 -2.04 -18.51
C PHE A 147 4.23 -1.46 -18.98
N PHE A 148 3.78 -1.95 -20.12
CA PHE A 148 2.44 -1.74 -20.65
C PHE A 148 1.76 -3.09 -20.79
N ILE A 149 0.64 -3.28 -20.14
CA ILE A 149 -0.14 -4.52 -20.18
C ILE A 149 -1.59 -4.16 -20.46
N GLY A 150 -2.14 -4.76 -21.50
CA GLY A 150 -3.54 -4.63 -21.87
C GLY A 150 -4.22 -5.98 -21.98
N LYS A 151 -5.54 -5.98 -21.94
CA LYS A 151 -6.38 -7.15 -22.12
C LYS A 151 -7.46 -6.84 -23.14
N ASP A 152 -7.56 -7.67 -24.18
CA ASP A 152 -8.63 -7.64 -25.16
C ASP A 152 -9.35 -9.01 -25.23
N ALA A 153 -10.23 -9.18 -26.24
CA ALA A 153 -10.93 -10.44 -26.47
C ALA A 153 -10.00 -11.60 -26.83
N ASN A 154 -8.81 -11.32 -27.36
CA ASN A 154 -7.81 -12.31 -27.78
C ASN A 154 -6.84 -12.71 -26.66
N GLY A 155 -6.82 -11.96 -25.55
CA GLY A 155 -5.99 -12.30 -24.38
C GLY A 155 -5.24 -11.10 -23.78
N PHE A 156 -4.07 -11.39 -23.20
CA PHE A 156 -3.19 -10.37 -22.63
C PHE A 156 -2.12 -9.97 -23.65
N HIS A 157 -2.00 -8.66 -23.83
CA HIS A 157 -0.96 -8.04 -24.64
C HIS A 157 0.07 -7.36 -23.73
N PHE A 158 1.33 -7.49 -24.08
CA PHE A 158 2.45 -7.00 -23.31
C PHE A 158 3.41 -6.19 -24.19
N SER A 159 3.78 -5.01 -23.72
CA SER A 159 4.76 -4.13 -24.38
C SER A 159 5.66 -3.45 -23.35
N MET A 160 6.88 -3.14 -23.76
CA MET A 160 7.86 -2.35 -22.99
C MET A 160 8.15 -1.00 -23.65
N LYS A 161 7.39 -0.60 -24.64
CA LYS A 161 7.67 0.59 -25.44
C LYS A 161 6.64 1.68 -25.22
N ASP A 162 5.41 1.39 -25.59
CA ASP A 162 4.28 2.30 -25.44
C ASP A 162 2.92 1.56 -25.49
N ALA A 163 1.85 2.27 -25.14
CA ALA A 163 0.50 1.71 -25.18
C ALA A 163 0.02 1.38 -26.60
N MET A 164 0.50 2.08 -27.64
CA MET A 164 0.14 1.82 -29.02
C MET A 164 0.75 0.52 -29.55
N SER A 165 1.95 0.15 -29.05
CA SER A 165 2.62 -1.09 -29.42
C SER A 165 1.97 -2.35 -28.87
N LEU A 166 0.92 -2.23 -28.04
CA LEU A 166 0.12 -3.36 -27.58
C LEU A 166 -0.69 -4.01 -28.71
N ASN A 167 -0.93 -3.29 -29.84
CA ASN A 167 -1.69 -3.78 -31.00
C ASN A 167 -3.00 -4.47 -30.61
N MET A 168 -3.77 -3.84 -29.74
CA MET A 168 -5.06 -4.37 -29.26
C MET A 168 -6.20 -3.93 -30.18
N ASP A 169 -7.08 -4.84 -30.51
CA ASP A 169 -8.33 -4.56 -31.24
C ASP A 169 -9.46 -4.24 -30.25
N GLY A 170 -9.35 -3.08 -29.57
CA GLY A 170 -10.24 -2.71 -28.46
C GLY A 170 -9.70 -3.21 -27.11
N GLY A 171 -10.58 -3.27 -26.08
CA GLY A 171 -10.17 -3.71 -24.74
C GLY A 171 -9.61 -2.59 -23.85
N ASP A 172 -9.12 -2.98 -22.67
CA ASP A 172 -8.63 -2.06 -21.64
C ASP A 172 -7.14 -2.19 -21.41
N VAL A 173 -6.43 -1.06 -21.34
CA VAL A 173 -5.05 -1.03 -20.85
C VAL A 173 -5.09 -1.13 -19.33
N ILE A 174 -4.49 -2.18 -18.79
CA ILE A 174 -4.47 -2.45 -17.35
C ILE A 174 -3.32 -1.70 -16.69
N ILE A 175 -2.09 -1.88 -17.20
CA ILE A 175 -0.90 -1.15 -16.75
C ILE A 175 -0.46 -0.24 -17.89
N ASN A 176 -0.39 1.05 -17.61
CA ASN A 176 -0.07 2.09 -18.59
C ASN A 176 1.25 2.79 -18.25
N GLY A 177 2.31 2.02 -18.04
CA GLY A 177 3.64 2.55 -17.76
C GLY A 177 3.64 3.60 -16.63
N PRO A 178 4.16 4.82 -16.88
CA PRO A 178 4.27 5.87 -15.86
C PRO A 178 2.92 6.37 -15.30
N GLN A 179 1.81 6.13 -16.00
CA GLN A 179 0.46 6.46 -15.53
C GLN A 179 -0.07 5.45 -14.50
N GLY A 180 0.61 4.32 -14.36
CA GLY A 180 0.22 3.26 -13.44
C GLY A 180 -1.03 2.49 -13.88
N ILE A 181 -1.85 2.09 -12.94
CA ILE A 181 -3.12 1.39 -13.17
C ILE A 181 -4.25 2.39 -12.94
N THR A 182 -5.03 2.66 -14.00
CA THR A 182 -6.18 3.55 -13.95
C THR A 182 -7.49 2.76 -13.99
N GLY A 183 -8.59 3.35 -13.47
CA GLY A 183 -9.91 2.71 -13.50
C GLY A 183 -10.05 1.51 -12.56
N THR A 184 -9.28 1.45 -11.49
CA THR A 184 -9.54 0.50 -10.39
C THR A 184 -10.81 0.91 -9.65
N PRO A 185 -11.64 -0.06 -9.20
CA PRO A 185 -12.78 0.24 -8.35
C PRO A 185 -12.39 1.00 -7.10
N ASN A 186 -13.16 2.02 -6.76
CA ASN A 186 -12.88 2.88 -5.61
C ASN A 186 -13.54 2.33 -4.35
N ASP A 187 -13.07 1.19 -3.88
CA ASP A 187 -13.60 0.48 -2.70
C ASP A 187 -12.98 0.96 -1.37
N SER A 188 -11.96 1.84 -1.45
CA SER A 188 -11.27 2.37 -0.27
C SER A 188 -11.93 3.65 0.22
N THR A 189 -12.42 3.62 1.46
CA THR A 189 -12.96 4.78 2.16
C THR A 189 -11.99 5.25 3.25
N PHE A 190 -12.03 6.55 3.56
CA PHE A 190 -11.22 7.13 4.65
C PHE A 190 -11.46 6.40 5.98
N THR A 191 -12.71 6.04 6.27
CA THR A 191 -13.08 5.29 7.49
C THR A 191 -12.36 3.96 7.61
N ILE A 192 -12.28 3.18 6.52
CA ILE A 192 -11.54 1.91 6.49
C ILE A 192 -10.05 2.16 6.74
N GLY A 193 -9.47 3.19 6.13
CA GLY A 193 -8.08 3.59 6.35
C GLY A 193 -7.77 3.89 7.82
N VAL A 194 -8.63 4.68 8.47
CA VAL A 194 -8.46 5.05 9.88
C VAL A 194 -8.62 3.85 10.82
N ILE A 195 -9.49 2.89 10.52
CA ILE A 195 -9.61 1.66 11.32
C ILE A 195 -8.35 0.79 11.19
N LEU A 196 -7.74 0.73 10.00
CA LEU A 196 -6.55 -0.07 9.77
C LEU A 196 -5.29 0.48 10.47
N VAL A 197 -5.19 1.79 10.68
CA VAL A 197 -4.05 2.42 11.39
C VAL A 197 -3.86 1.87 12.80
N PRO A 198 -4.84 1.91 13.72
CA PRO A 198 -4.68 1.37 15.07
C PRO A 198 -4.56 -0.17 15.08
N VAL A 199 -5.20 -0.87 14.13
CA VAL A 199 -5.04 -2.33 13.99
C VAL A 199 -3.59 -2.67 13.63
N SER A 200 -3.00 -1.97 12.67
CA SER A 200 -1.59 -2.14 12.32
C SER A 200 -0.67 -1.83 13.49
N TYR A 201 -0.92 -0.74 14.22
CA TYR A 201 -0.13 -0.37 15.40
C TYR A 201 -0.20 -1.40 16.52
N THR A 202 -1.39 -1.95 16.82
CA THR A 202 -1.56 -2.99 17.85
C THR A 202 -0.88 -4.29 17.46
N HIS A 203 -1.03 -4.71 16.21
CA HIS A 203 -0.45 -5.96 15.71
C HIS A 203 1.09 -5.95 15.75
N LEU A 204 1.69 -4.81 15.43
CA LEU A 204 3.15 -4.66 15.46
C LEU A 204 3.73 -4.53 16.88
N ARG A 205 2.92 -4.23 17.88
CA ARG A 205 3.35 -4.06 19.26
C ARG A 205 3.09 -5.30 20.14
N ALA A 206 2.27 -6.23 19.68
CA ALA A 206 1.97 -7.49 20.36
C ALA A 206 3.09 -8.51 20.17
#